data_ac894fc1a794155ab9009f170a5e7b6f
#
_entry.id   ac894fc1a794155ab9009f170a5e7b6f
#
_cell.length_a   1.000
_cell.length_b   1.000
_cell.length_c   1.000
_cell.angle_alpha   90.00
_cell.angle_beta   90.00
_cell.angle_gamma   90.00
#
_symmetry.space_group_name_H-M   'P 1'
#
loop_
_entity.id
_entity.type
_entity.pdbx_description
1 polymer ?
#
loop_
_entity_poly.entity_id
_entity_poly.type
_entity_poly.pdbx_seq_one_letter_code
_entity_poly.pdbx_strand_id
1 'polypeptide(L)'
;MSYAMMNGWLSLFLVLTGPFLGSFISASAQTWPDRSNMAMSSRSQCAACGRRLDLIDLIPLISFLWLRGKCRTCKTPIASQHILAELASTLVALSAVMIFDGWLMLASALFGYVLLFIALVDYRTRLIPDGASFSLILSGPVILYALHGPAGLKTALFGAVFGYGIFWLVAFAYKQLRGREGLGMGDAKLLAGGGAWMGPFALPWIILLASSSALVFLLIGSKSKTLHRETELPFGPALALAIYGLWIWIAARGTNFILL
;
A
#
# COMPACT_ATOMS: atom_id res chain seq x y z
N MET A 1 11.24 -24.05 22.89
CA MET A 1 10.51 -22.76 22.95
C MET A 1 9.11 -23.02 22.42
N SER A 2 8.03 -22.76 23.18
CA SER A 2 6.68 -23.11 22.73
C SER A 2 6.27 -22.21 21.55
N TYR A 3 5.44 -22.74 20.64
CA TYR A 3 4.91 -22.03 19.48
C TYR A 3 4.25 -20.69 19.87
N ALA A 4 3.57 -20.66 21.01
CA ALA A 4 2.96 -19.44 21.55
C ALA A 4 3.99 -18.36 21.93
N MET A 5 5.13 -18.73 22.50
CA MET A 5 6.20 -17.79 22.84
C MET A 5 6.84 -17.20 21.58
N MET A 6 7.08 -18.05 20.57
CA MET A 6 7.65 -17.61 19.30
C MET A 6 6.72 -16.60 18.58
N ASN A 7 5.43 -16.86 18.55
CA ASN A 7 4.44 -15.93 18.00
C ASN A 7 4.41 -14.60 18.77
N GLY A 8 4.50 -14.62 20.10
CA GLY A 8 4.53 -13.42 20.92
C GLY A 8 5.73 -12.51 20.62
N TRP A 9 6.94 -13.06 20.50
CA TRP A 9 8.12 -12.30 20.13
C TRP A 9 8.04 -11.74 18.70
N LEU A 10 7.53 -12.53 17.76
CA LEU A 10 7.37 -12.11 16.37
C LEU A 10 6.35 -10.98 16.25
N SER A 11 5.25 -11.05 16.98
CA SER A 11 4.22 -10.01 17.04
C SER A 11 4.78 -8.71 17.61
N LEU A 12 5.50 -8.80 18.73
CA LEU A 12 6.14 -7.63 19.33
C LEU A 12 7.15 -6.98 18.38
N PHE A 13 7.99 -7.79 17.74
CA PHE A 13 8.97 -7.31 16.76
C PHE A 13 8.28 -6.60 15.60
N LEU A 14 7.20 -7.16 15.04
CA LEU A 14 6.48 -6.59 13.91
C LEU A 14 5.85 -5.23 14.26
N VAL A 15 5.23 -5.14 15.44
CA VAL A 15 4.60 -3.89 15.90
C VAL A 15 5.65 -2.81 16.17
N LEU A 16 6.76 -3.16 16.81
CA LEU A 16 7.83 -2.20 17.11
C LEU A 16 8.56 -1.72 15.84
N THR A 17 8.73 -2.58 14.83
CA THR A 17 9.38 -2.22 13.57
C THR A 17 8.44 -1.51 12.58
N GLY A 18 7.12 -1.65 12.75
CA GLY A 18 6.12 -1.03 11.88
C GLY A 18 6.35 0.45 11.58
N PRO A 19 6.47 1.33 12.60
CA PRO A 19 6.72 2.75 12.38
C PRO A 19 8.02 3.05 11.64
N PHE A 20 9.09 2.28 11.90
CA PHE A 20 10.37 2.42 11.20
C PHE A 20 10.26 2.05 9.73
N LEU A 21 9.53 0.97 9.43
CA LEU A 21 9.22 0.59 8.04
C LEU A 21 8.40 1.68 7.34
N GLY A 22 7.44 2.31 8.03
CA GLY A 22 6.68 3.43 7.50
C GLY A 22 7.54 4.64 7.14
N SER A 23 8.47 4.99 8.02
CA SER A 23 9.45 6.06 7.77
C SER A 23 10.32 5.73 6.56
N PHE A 24 10.83 4.49 6.46
CA PHE A 24 11.61 4.01 5.31
C PHE A 24 10.79 3.99 4.01
N ILE A 25 9.56 3.48 4.03
CA ILE A 25 8.63 3.45 2.89
C ILE A 25 8.36 4.87 2.39
N SER A 26 8.09 5.82 3.30
CA SER A 26 7.87 7.22 2.97
C SER A 26 9.09 7.85 2.29
N ALA A 27 10.30 7.61 2.84
CA ALA A 27 11.54 8.10 2.24
C ALA A 27 11.79 7.49 0.86
N SER A 28 11.58 6.18 0.71
CA SER A 28 11.74 5.47 -0.57
C SER A 28 10.74 5.95 -1.62
N ALA A 29 9.49 6.21 -1.24
CA ALA A 29 8.48 6.75 -2.14
C ALA A 29 8.81 8.19 -2.59
N GLN A 30 9.52 8.96 -1.79
CA GLN A 30 9.93 10.31 -2.16
C GLN A 30 11.04 10.35 -3.20
N THR A 31 11.91 9.36 -3.22
CA THR A 31 13.04 9.27 -4.15
C THR A 31 12.72 8.50 -5.43
N TRP A 32 11.56 7.86 -5.52
CA TRP A 32 11.13 7.14 -6.71
C TRP A 32 10.54 8.12 -7.76
N PRO A 33 10.77 7.96 -9.09
CA PRO A 33 11.60 6.94 -9.74
C PRO A 33 13.08 7.29 -9.81
N ASP A 34 13.45 8.52 -9.49
CA ASP A 34 14.80 9.04 -9.67
C ASP A 34 15.71 8.64 -8.49
N ARG A 35 16.34 7.47 -8.63
CA ARG A 35 17.31 6.95 -7.65
C ARG A 35 18.70 7.57 -7.74
N SER A 36 18.95 8.43 -8.73
CA SER A 36 20.27 9.07 -8.91
C SER A 36 20.67 9.90 -7.69
N ASN A 37 19.70 10.48 -7.00
CA ASN A 37 19.91 11.26 -5.78
C ASN A 37 20.07 10.42 -4.49
N MET A 38 19.72 9.14 -4.51
CA MET A 38 19.92 8.25 -3.35
C MET A 38 21.38 7.97 -3.06
N ALA A 39 22.23 7.94 -4.08
CA ALA A 39 23.68 7.67 -3.93
C ALA A 39 24.43 8.84 -3.32
N MET A 40 23.93 10.07 -3.43
CA MET A 40 24.64 11.27 -2.95
C MET A 40 24.24 11.71 -1.54
N SER A 41 23.10 11.27 -0.99
CA SER A 41 22.70 11.60 0.38
C SER A 41 22.54 10.33 1.20
N SER A 42 23.65 9.81 1.70
CA SER A 42 23.68 8.62 2.57
C SER A 42 23.04 8.83 3.95
N ARG A 43 22.50 10.01 4.25
CA ARG A 43 21.87 10.33 5.53
C ARG A 43 20.68 11.26 5.37
N SER A 44 19.62 11.00 6.14
CA SER A 44 18.42 11.85 6.18
C SER A 44 18.77 13.28 6.59
N GLN A 45 18.25 14.27 5.84
CA GLN A 45 18.51 15.70 6.06
C GLN A 45 17.20 16.48 6.07
N CYS A 46 17.18 17.60 6.78
CA CYS A 46 16.08 18.54 6.72
C CYS A 46 16.05 19.23 5.34
N ALA A 47 14.92 19.15 4.63
CA ALA A 47 14.78 19.73 3.30
C ALA A 47 14.91 21.27 3.27
N ALA A 48 14.67 21.96 4.40
CA ALA A 48 14.71 23.41 4.49
C ALA A 48 16.10 23.96 4.87
N CYS A 49 16.81 23.34 5.82
CA CYS A 49 18.07 23.86 6.32
C CYS A 49 19.29 22.96 6.05
N GLY A 50 19.11 21.80 5.39
CA GLY A 50 20.17 20.86 5.08
C GLY A 50 20.82 20.16 6.27
N ARG A 51 20.33 20.41 7.53
CA ARG A 51 20.86 19.76 8.72
C ARG A 51 20.69 18.25 8.61
N ARG A 52 21.72 17.49 8.94
CA ARG A 52 21.63 16.04 9.12
C ARG A 52 20.75 15.71 10.33
N LEU A 53 19.88 14.73 10.17
CA LEU A 53 19.01 14.25 11.25
C LEU A 53 19.80 13.29 12.14
N ASP A 54 19.70 13.49 13.45
CA ASP A 54 20.27 12.60 14.46
C ASP A 54 19.36 11.37 14.64
N LEU A 55 19.88 10.30 15.25
CA LEU A 55 19.10 9.09 15.53
C LEU A 55 17.81 9.38 16.32
N ILE A 56 17.86 10.34 17.23
CA ILE A 56 16.69 10.77 18.04
C ILE A 56 15.62 11.44 17.15
N ASP A 57 16.02 12.19 16.14
CA ASP A 57 15.11 12.83 15.18
C ASP A 57 14.47 11.80 14.24
N LEU A 58 15.06 10.60 14.13
CA LEU A 58 14.60 9.49 13.29
C LEU A 58 13.73 8.47 14.04
N ILE A 59 13.49 8.64 15.35
CA ILE A 59 12.55 7.77 16.09
C ILE A 59 11.13 8.09 15.61
N PRO A 60 10.47 7.16 14.87
CA PRO A 60 9.17 7.45 14.29
C PRO A 60 8.13 7.76 15.35
N LEU A 61 7.12 8.56 15.01
CA LEU A 61 6.03 9.03 15.87
C LEU A 61 6.52 9.86 17.06
N ILE A 62 7.50 9.37 17.84
CA ILE A 62 8.00 10.01 19.06
C ILE A 62 8.69 11.33 18.76
N SER A 63 9.60 11.34 17.77
CA SER A 63 10.32 12.56 17.38
C SER A 63 9.35 13.63 16.88
N PHE A 64 8.33 13.23 16.10
CA PHE A 64 7.31 14.14 15.60
C PHE A 64 6.50 14.76 16.73
N LEU A 65 6.05 13.97 17.70
CA LEU A 65 5.31 14.45 18.86
C LEU A 65 6.19 15.37 19.74
N TRP A 66 7.41 14.97 20.04
CA TRP A 66 8.32 15.78 20.85
C TRP A 66 8.66 17.11 20.20
N LEU A 67 8.94 17.11 18.90
CA LEU A 67 9.27 18.32 18.14
C LEU A 67 8.03 19.10 17.67
N ARG A 68 6.82 18.65 18.04
CA ARG A 68 5.55 19.25 17.64
C ARG A 68 5.45 19.44 16.12
N GLY A 69 5.91 18.45 15.37
CA GLY A 69 5.87 18.47 13.92
C GLY A 69 6.80 19.47 13.24
N LYS A 70 7.86 19.94 13.91
CA LYS A 70 8.78 20.98 13.40
C LYS A 70 10.22 20.52 13.47
N CYS A 71 11.04 20.99 12.54
CA CYS A 71 12.48 20.77 12.60
C CYS A 71 13.08 21.36 13.88
N ARG A 72 14.00 20.63 14.52
CA ARG A 72 14.67 21.05 15.76
C ARG A 72 15.41 22.38 15.60
N THR A 73 16.03 22.62 14.45
CA THR A 73 16.88 23.80 14.18
C THR A 73 16.13 24.95 13.53
N CYS A 74 15.53 24.74 12.35
CA CYS A 74 14.91 25.82 11.57
C CYS A 74 13.41 25.99 11.83
N LYS A 75 12.79 25.13 12.66
CA LYS A 75 11.37 25.16 13.02
C LYS A 75 10.39 25.02 11.83
N THR A 76 10.90 24.71 10.64
CA THR A 76 10.04 24.42 9.46
C THR A 76 9.18 23.19 9.74
N PRO A 77 7.89 23.21 9.37
CA PRO A 77 6.98 22.08 9.58
C PRO A 77 7.45 20.84 8.81
N ILE A 78 7.40 19.68 9.47
CA ILE A 78 7.68 18.37 8.86
C ILE A 78 6.44 17.97 8.05
N ALA A 79 6.65 17.48 6.83
CA ALA A 79 5.56 17.08 5.96
C ALA A 79 4.70 15.97 6.61
N SER A 80 3.38 16.18 6.65
CA SER A 80 2.41 15.25 7.25
C SER A 80 2.43 13.85 6.62
N GLN A 81 2.92 13.73 5.39
CA GLN A 81 3.06 12.44 4.69
C GLN A 81 3.94 11.45 5.45
N HIS A 82 4.98 11.91 6.16
CA HIS A 82 5.84 11.02 6.94
C HIS A 82 5.08 10.39 8.11
N ILE A 83 4.41 11.22 8.92
CA ILE A 83 3.65 10.71 10.06
C ILE A 83 2.48 9.82 9.63
N LEU A 84 1.81 10.17 8.53
CA LEU A 84 0.74 9.33 7.99
C LEU A 84 1.25 7.96 7.53
N ALA A 85 2.44 7.89 6.92
CA ALA A 85 3.06 6.64 6.52
C ALA A 85 3.46 5.79 7.74
N GLU A 86 4.01 6.42 8.80
CA GLU A 86 4.38 5.76 10.05
C GLU A 86 3.15 5.21 10.79
N LEU A 87 2.05 5.97 10.84
CA LEU A 87 0.79 5.51 11.39
C LEU A 87 0.17 4.39 10.57
N ALA A 88 0.12 4.54 9.25
CA ALA A 88 -0.44 3.53 8.35
C ALA A 88 0.33 2.21 8.44
N SER A 89 1.66 2.25 8.45
CA SER A 89 2.50 1.04 8.60
C SER A 89 2.34 0.39 9.97
N THR A 90 2.15 1.18 11.03
CA THR A 90 1.83 0.66 12.35
C THR A 90 0.47 -0.03 12.37
N LEU A 91 -0.54 0.53 11.70
CA LEU A 91 -1.86 -0.08 11.56
C LEU A 91 -1.80 -1.37 10.75
N VAL A 92 -0.97 -1.42 9.70
CA VAL A 92 -0.70 -2.66 8.95
C VAL A 92 -0.11 -3.72 9.87
N ALA A 93 0.91 -3.39 10.66
CA ALA A 93 1.50 -4.33 11.62
C ALA A 93 0.48 -4.82 12.65
N LEU A 94 -0.26 -3.92 13.26
CA LEU A 94 -1.28 -4.24 14.26
C LEU A 94 -2.38 -5.14 13.70
N SER A 95 -2.92 -4.81 12.52
CA SER A 95 -3.96 -5.63 11.89
C SER A 95 -3.47 -7.03 11.54
N ALA A 96 -2.22 -7.15 11.05
CA ALA A 96 -1.61 -8.45 10.78
C ALA A 96 -1.45 -9.29 12.06
N VAL A 97 -0.97 -8.68 13.14
CA VAL A 97 -0.78 -9.36 14.44
C VAL A 97 -2.11 -9.76 15.08
N MET A 98 -3.17 -8.98 14.93
CA MET A 98 -4.47 -9.27 15.52
C MET A 98 -5.26 -10.36 14.80
N ILE A 99 -4.98 -10.60 13.53
CA ILE A 99 -5.81 -11.46 12.66
C ILE A 99 -5.10 -12.74 12.23
N PHE A 100 -3.77 -12.68 12.11
CA PHE A 100 -2.99 -13.79 11.60
C PHE A 100 -1.95 -14.29 12.59
N ASP A 101 -1.57 -15.56 12.45
CA ASP A 101 -0.51 -16.21 13.21
C ASP A 101 0.64 -16.67 12.30
N GLY A 102 1.82 -16.85 12.90
CA GLY A 102 2.98 -17.44 12.27
C GLY A 102 3.44 -16.73 11.00
N TRP A 103 3.74 -17.50 9.96
CA TRP A 103 4.25 -16.95 8.69
C TRP A 103 3.24 -16.10 7.93
N LEU A 104 1.93 -16.39 8.08
CA LEU A 104 0.88 -15.64 7.40
C LEU A 104 0.74 -14.22 7.95
N MET A 105 1.03 -14.01 9.23
CA MET A 105 1.14 -12.68 9.84
C MET A 105 2.20 -11.83 9.13
N LEU A 106 3.40 -12.40 8.91
CA LEU A 106 4.48 -11.71 8.19
C LEU A 106 4.13 -11.45 6.73
N ALA A 107 3.57 -12.45 6.05
CA ALA A 107 3.14 -12.31 4.66
C ALA A 107 2.09 -11.21 4.49
N SER A 108 1.10 -11.14 5.39
CA SER A 108 0.04 -10.13 5.39
C SER A 108 0.58 -8.73 5.69
N ALA A 109 1.54 -8.61 6.61
CA ALA A 109 2.20 -7.35 6.89
C ALA A 109 3.04 -6.87 5.68
N LEU A 110 3.83 -7.75 5.06
CA LEU A 110 4.59 -7.43 3.85
C LEU A 110 3.67 -7.01 2.69
N PHE A 111 2.56 -7.72 2.51
CA PHE A 111 1.52 -7.35 1.55
C PHE A 111 1.03 -5.92 1.77
N GLY A 112 0.66 -5.58 3.01
CA GLY A 112 0.22 -4.24 3.37
C GLY A 112 1.30 -3.17 3.18
N TYR A 113 2.57 -3.48 3.49
CA TYR A 113 3.69 -2.54 3.28
C TYR A 113 3.96 -2.27 1.80
N VAL A 114 3.87 -3.28 0.94
CA VAL A 114 4.01 -3.09 -0.52
C VAL A 114 2.85 -2.24 -1.05
N LEU A 115 1.62 -2.50 -0.62
CA LEU A 115 0.46 -1.68 -0.98
C LEU A 115 0.60 -0.23 -0.49
N LEU A 116 1.10 -0.02 0.74
CA LEU A 116 1.37 1.31 1.27
C LEU A 116 2.43 2.05 0.44
N PHE A 117 3.49 1.37 0.03
CA PHE A 117 4.52 1.94 -0.84
C PHE A 117 3.91 2.37 -2.18
N ILE A 118 3.15 1.50 -2.84
CA ILE A 118 2.45 1.81 -4.10
C ILE A 118 1.54 3.04 -3.92
N ALA A 119 0.74 3.06 -2.85
CA ALA A 119 -0.18 4.16 -2.57
C ALA A 119 0.55 5.50 -2.40
N LEU A 120 1.69 5.53 -1.71
CA LEU A 120 2.48 6.74 -1.49
C LEU A 120 3.17 7.22 -2.78
N VAL A 121 3.66 6.30 -3.60
CA VAL A 121 4.26 6.64 -4.90
C VAL A 121 3.20 7.20 -5.83
N ASP A 122 2.06 6.51 -5.99
CA ASP A 122 0.97 6.94 -6.88
C ASP A 122 0.38 8.28 -6.46
N TYR A 123 0.20 8.50 -5.16
CA TYR A 123 -0.26 9.79 -4.65
C TYR A 123 0.61 10.98 -5.09
N ARG A 124 1.94 10.75 -5.24
CA ARG A 124 2.91 11.80 -5.59
C ARG A 124 3.16 11.91 -7.08
N THR A 125 3.33 10.78 -7.75
CA THR A 125 3.85 10.73 -9.13
C THR A 125 2.79 10.33 -10.16
N ARG A 126 1.63 9.84 -9.72
CA ARG A 126 0.59 9.22 -10.57
C ARG A 126 1.11 8.00 -11.35
N LEU A 127 2.15 7.38 -10.83
CA LEU A 127 2.76 6.20 -11.41
C LEU A 127 2.78 5.07 -10.39
N ILE A 128 2.46 3.87 -10.83
CA ILE A 128 2.53 2.66 -10.02
C ILE A 128 3.82 1.91 -10.36
N PRO A 129 4.70 1.65 -9.38
CA PRO A 129 5.96 0.95 -9.62
C PRO A 129 5.72 -0.49 -10.09
N ASP A 130 6.22 -0.83 -11.27
CA ASP A 130 6.05 -2.16 -11.85
C ASP A 130 6.62 -3.27 -10.96
N GLY A 131 7.81 -3.07 -10.39
CA GLY A 131 8.43 -4.05 -9.49
C GLY A 131 7.58 -4.37 -8.26
N ALA A 132 6.91 -3.37 -7.69
CA ALA A 132 6.01 -3.57 -6.55
C ALA A 132 4.73 -4.31 -6.98
N SER A 133 4.13 -3.94 -8.12
CA SER A 133 2.94 -4.64 -8.65
C SER A 133 3.25 -6.09 -9.01
N PHE A 134 4.39 -6.35 -9.67
CA PHE A 134 4.81 -7.72 -9.98
C PHE A 134 5.12 -8.55 -8.74
N SER A 135 5.67 -7.95 -7.67
CA SER A 135 5.88 -8.68 -6.41
C SER A 135 4.56 -9.16 -5.81
N LEU A 136 3.48 -8.39 -5.91
CA LEU A 136 2.14 -8.79 -5.48
C LEU A 136 1.57 -9.92 -6.36
N ILE A 137 1.69 -9.78 -7.69
CA ILE A 137 1.19 -10.79 -8.65
C ILE A 137 1.91 -12.13 -8.45
N LEU A 138 3.21 -12.12 -8.16
CA LEU A 138 4.00 -13.34 -7.98
C LEU A 138 3.83 -13.96 -6.59
N SER A 139 3.69 -13.16 -5.55
CA SER A 139 3.52 -13.67 -4.18
C SER A 139 2.14 -14.28 -3.94
N GLY A 140 1.08 -13.76 -4.57
CA GLY A 140 -0.28 -14.27 -4.40
C GLY A 140 -0.43 -15.78 -4.68
N PRO A 141 0.02 -16.29 -5.84
CA PRO A 141 0.00 -17.73 -6.13
C PRO A 141 0.76 -18.58 -5.11
N VAL A 142 1.89 -18.09 -4.60
CA VAL A 142 2.67 -18.79 -3.57
C VAL A 142 1.87 -18.88 -2.26
N ILE A 143 1.27 -17.79 -1.83
CA ILE A 143 0.46 -17.72 -0.61
C ILE A 143 -0.77 -18.62 -0.72
N LEU A 144 -1.54 -18.50 -1.82
CA LEU A 144 -2.75 -19.30 -2.00
C LEU A 144 -2.44 -20.79 -2.20
N TYR A 145 -1.32 -21.12 -2.85
CA TYR A 145 -0.87 -22.52 -2.92
C TYR A 145 -0.50 -23.06 -1.54
N ALA A 146 0.19 -22.30 -0.72
CA ALA A 146 0.53 -22.70 0.64
C ALA A 146 -0.69 -22.90 1.54
N LEU A 147 -1.78 -22.16 1.31
CA LEU A 147 -3.02 -22.23 2.08
C LEU A 147 -3.97 -23.32 1.57
N HIS A 148 -4.10 -23.50 0.26
CA HIS A 148 -5.16 -24.29 -0.37
C HIS A 148 -4.64 -25.28 -1.44
N GLY A 149 -3.32 -25.47 -1.54
CA GLY A 149 -2.72 -26.38 -2.52
C GLY A 149 -3.01 -25.97 -3.98
N PRO A 150 -3.14 -26.97 -4.89
CA PRO A 150 -3.33 -26.70 -6.33
C PRO A 150 -4.62 -25.91 -6.65
N ALA A 151 -5.66 -26.03 -5.84
CA ALA A 151 -6.88 -25.24 -6.02
C ALA A 151 -6.61 -23.76 -5.75
N GLY A 152 -5.88 -23.42 -4.69
CA GLY A 152 -5.45 -22.06 -4.41
C GLY A 152 -4.59 -21.45 -5.51
N LEU A 153 -3.67 -22.23 -6.08
CA LEU A 153 -2.86 -21.78 -7.22
C LEU A 153 -3.73 -21.40 -8.42
N LYS A 154 -4.71 -22.24 -8.78
CA LYS A 154 -5.64 -21.95 -9.88
C LYS A 154 -6.43 -20.66 -9.59
N THR A 155 -6.99 -20.53 -8.40
CA THR A 155 -7.74 -19.35 -7.96
C THR A 155 -6.89 -18.07 -8.06
N ALA A 156 -5.62 -18.12 -7.63
CA ALA A 156 -4.69 -17.00 -7.73
C ALA A 156 -4.41 -16.59 -9.19
N LEU A 157 -4.14 -17.57 -10.05
CA LEU A 157 -3.87 -17.32 -11.46
C LEU A 157 -5.09 -16.74 -12.19
N PHE A 158 -6.27 -17.30 -11.96
CA PHE A 158 -7.52 -16.72 -12.51
C PHE A 158 -7.76 -15.32 -11.96
N GLY A 159 -7.55 -15.09 -10.67
CA GLY A 159 -7.68 -13.77 -10.05
C GLY A 159 -6.75 -12.73 -10.67
N ALA A 160 -5.48 -13.09 -10.91
CA ALA A 160 -4.52 -12.22 -11.57
C ALA A 160 -4.93 -11.88 -13.01
N VAL A 161 -5.29 -12.91 -13.80
CA VAL A 161 -5.69 -12.75 -15.21
C VAL A 161 -6.95 -11.90 -15.33
N PHE A 162 -7.98 -12.21 -14.57
CA PHE A 162 -9.23 -11.43 -14.59
C PHE A 162 -9.02 -10.02 -14.04
N GLY A 163 -8.21 -9.84 -12.98
CA GLY A 163 -7.91 -8.53 -12.42
C GLY A 163 -7.24 -7.60 -13.43
N TYR A 164 -6.23 -8.11 -14.15
CA TYR A 164 -5.62 -7.37 -15.24
C TYR A 164 -6.59 -7.13 -16.40
N GLY A 165 -7.28 -8.20 -16.81
CA GLY A 165 -8.16 -8.22 -18.00
C GLY A 165 -9.32 -7.25 -17.89
N ILE A 166 -9.96 -7.14 -16.72
CA ILE A 166 -11.09 -6.23 -16.51
C ILE A 166 -10.67 -4.78 -16.76
N PHE A 167 -9.59 -4.32 -16.12
CA PHE A 167 -9.15 -2.93 -16.29
C PHE A 167 -8.53 -2.68 -17.66
N TRP A 168 -7.83 -3.66 -18.23
CA TRP A 168 -7.35 -3.58 -19.60
C TRP A 168 -8.51 -3.44 -20.60
N LEU A 169 -9.57 -4.23 -20.45
CA LEU A 169 -10.75 -4.17 -21.31
C LEU A 169 -11.45 -2.81 -21.20
N VAL A 170 -11.61 -2.30 -19.97
CA VAL A 170 -12.21 -0.97 -19.73
C VAL A 170 -11.35 0.12 -20.35
N ALA A 171 -10.03 0.08 -20.17
CA ALA A 171 -9.09 1.04 -20.75
C ALA A 171 -9.14 0.99 -22.29
N PHE A 172 -9.14 -0.21 -22.86
CA PHE A 172 -9.25 -0.41 -24.31
C PHE A 172 -10.57 0.12 -24.87
N ALA A 173 -11.70 -0.23 -24.26
CA ALA A 173 -13.03 0.24 -24.68
C ALA A 173 -13.13 1.77 -24.59
N TYR A 174 -12.63 2.35 -23.50
CA TYR A 174 -12.63 3.81 -23.32
C TYR A 174 -11.80 4.52 -24.39
N LYS A 175 -10.60 3.99 -24.70
CA LYS A 175 -9.73 4.54 -25.75
C LYS A 175 -10.40 4.48 -27.13
N GLN A 176 -11.09 3.38 -27.43
CA GLN A 176 -11.84 3.23 -28.70
C GLN A 176 -13.01 4.22 -28.81
N LEU A 177 -13.75 4.44 -27.71
CA LEU A 177 -14.94 5.28 -27.70
C LEU A 177 -14.63 6.79 -27.60
N ARG A 178 -13.57 7.15 -26.88
CA ARG A 178 -13.26 8.55 -26.55
C ARG A 178 -11.99 9.07 -27.21
N GLY A 179 -11.17 8.23 -27.83
CA GLY A 179 -9.92 8.60 -28.49
C GLY A 179 -8.80 9.05 -27.55
N ARG A 180 -8.96 8.88 -26.23
CA ARG A 180 -7.97 9.24 -25.21
C ARG A 180 -7.85 8.17 -24.13
N GLU A 181 -6.70 8.14 -23.48
CA GLU A 181 -6.46 7.22 -22.37
C GLU A 181 -7.22 7.71 -21.13
N GLY A 182 -8.03 6.83 -20.52
CA GLY A 182 -8.86 7.17 -19.37
C GLY A 182 -8.54 6.37 -18.10
N LEU A 183 -7.77 5.29 -18.22
CA LEU A 183 -7.38 4.44 -17.08
C LEU A 183 -5.90 4.09 -17.20
N GLY A 184 -5.17 4.22 -16.09
CA GLY A 184 -3.75 3.87 -16.02
C GLY A 184 -3.53 2.35 -16.08
N MET A 185 -2.59 1.91 -16.92
CA MET A 185 -2.21 0.48 -16.97
C MET A 185 -1.57 -0.01 -15.65
N GLY A 186 -1.11 0.93 -14.81
CA GLY A 186 -0.64 0.63 -13.45
C GLY A 186 -1.74 0.09 -12.56
N ASP A 187 -2.94 0.69 -12.62
CA ASP A 187 -4.10 0.26 -11.84
C ASP A 187 -4.53 -1.17 -12.22
N ALA A 188 -4.42 -1.53 -13.51
CA ALA A 188 -4.68 -2.90 -13.97
C ALA A 188 -3.71 -3.91 -13.36
N LYS A 189 -2.41 -3.57 -13.26
CA LYS A 189 -1.40 -4.42 -12.61
C LYS A 189 -1.64 -4.54 -11.11
N LEU A 190 -2.04 -3.45 -10.47
CA LEU A 190 -2.35 -3.46 -9.03
C LEU A 190 -3.60 -4.29 -8.73
N LEU A 191 -4.65 -4.18 -9.55
CA LEU A 191 -5.85 -5.01 -9.42
C LEU A 191 -5.55 -6.49 -9.68
N ALA A 192 -4.66 -6.80 -10.62
CA ALA A 192 -4.14 -8.15 -10.83
C ALA A 192 -3.44 -8.70 -9.57
N GLY A 193 -2.65 -7.87 -8.89
CA GLY A 193 -2.05 -8.21 -7.59
C GLY A 193 -3.09 -8.54 -6.52
N GLY A 194 -4.13 -7.71 -6.40
CA GLY A 194 -5.26 -7.98 -5.48
C GLY A 194 -5.99 -9.27 -5.82
N GLY A 195 -6.25 -9.53 -7.11
CA GLY A 195 -6.85 -10.77 -7.59
C GLY A 195 -5.98 -12.00 -7.36
N ALA A 196 -4.65 -11.87 -7.51
CA ALA A 196 -3.70 -12.94 -7.22
C ALA A 196 -3.72 -13.39 -5.75
N TRP A 197 -3.98 -12.47 -4.81
CA TRP A 197 -4.04 -12.75 -3.37
C TRP A 197 -5.40 -13.26 -2.89
N MET A 198 -6.50 -12.87 -3.54
CA MET A 198 -7.87 -13.12 -3.05
C MET A 198 -8.76 -13.87 -4.05
N GLY A 199 -8.27 -14.11 -5.27
CA GLY A 199 -9.04 -14.76 -6.32
C GLY A 199 -9.99 -13.82 -7.07
N PRO A 200 -10.66 -14.34 -8.13
CA PRO A 200 -11.48 -13.53 -9.03
C PRO A 200 -12.76 -12.97 -8.39
N PHE A 201 -13.35 -13.66 -7.42
CA PHE A 201 -14.59 -13.23 -6.76
C PHE A 201 -14.40 -12.02 -5.83
N ALA A 202 -13.17 -11.71 -5.43
CA ALA A 202 -12.86 -10.51 -4.67
C ALA A 202 -12.83 -9.23 -5.54
N LEU A 203 -12.60 -9.37 -6.86
CA LEU A 203 -12.40 -8.23 -7.76
C LEU A 203 -13.57 -7.24 -7.78
N PRO A 204 -14.85 -7.65 -7.87
CA PRO A 204 -15.97 -6.71 -7.82
C PRO A 204 -16.00 -5.89 -6.52
N TRP A 205 -15.70 -6.53 -5.40
CA TRP A 205 -15.66 -5.86 -4.09
C TRP A 205 -14.50 -4.89 -3.98
N ILE A 206 -13.31 -5.26 -4.48
CA ILE A 206 -12.16 -4.37 -4.54
C ILE A 206 -12.50 -3.11 -5.35
N ILE A 207 -13.08 -3.28 -6.55
CA ILE A 207 -13.45 -2.16 -7.43
C ILE A 207 -14.51 -1.28 -6.76
N LEU A 208 -15.53 -1.88 -6.16
CA LEU A 208 -16.59 -1.15 -5.47
C LEU A 208 -16.04 -0.32 -4.30
N LEU A 209 -15.23 -0.93 -3.44
CA LEU A 209 -14.63 -0.26 -2.28
C LEU A 209 -13.63 0.84 -2.72
N ALA A 210 -12.81 0.57 -3.74
CA ALA A 210 -11.87 1.55 -4.27
C ALA A 210 -12.60 2.75 -4.88
N SER A 211 -13.63 2.51 -5.70
CA SER A 211 -14.42 3.59 -6.31
C SER A 211 -15.19 4.41 -5.27
N SER A 212 -15.77 3.74 -4.27
CA SER A 212 -16.48 4.41 -3.18
C SER A 212 -15.54 5.26 -2.33
N SER A 213 -14.37 4.75 -1.96
CA SER A 213 -13.38 5.49 -1.17
C SER A 213 -12.78 6.66 -1.96
N ALA A 214 -12.52 6.49 -3.26
CA ALA A 214 -12.07 7.57 -4.12
C ALA A 214 -13.12 8.69 -4.23
N LEU A 215 -14.41 8.32 -4.37
CA LEU A 215 -15.51 9.28 -4.41
C LEU A 215 -15.63 10.05 -3.08
N VAL A 216 -15.55 9.37 -1.94
CA VAL A 216 -15.58 10.01 -0.61
C VAL A 216 -14.42 10.98 -0.47
N PHE A 217 -13.21 10.58 -0.88
CA PHE A 217 -12.03 11.45 -0.85
C PHE A 217 -12.22 12.70 -1.72
N LEU A 218 -12.82 12.56 -2.89
CA LEU A 218 -13.20 13.65 -3.78
C LEU A 218 -14.18 14.63 -3.12
N LEU A 219 -15.25 14.12 -2.52
CA LEU A 219 -16.29 14.93 -1.90
C LEU A 219 -15.76 15.74 -0.70
N ILE A 220 -14.85 15.14 0.09
CA ILE A 220 -14.20 15.81 1.21
C ILE A 220 -13.19 16.86 0.72
N GLY A 221 -12.39 16.53 -0.28
CA GLY A 221 -11.37 17.42 -0.86
C GLY A 221 -11.95 18.57 -1.68
N SER A 222 -13.13 18.38 -2.25
CA SER A 222 -13.83 19.35 -3.12
C SER A 222 -14.31 20.61 -2.38
N LYS A 223 -14.43 20.58 -1.07
CA LYS A 223 -14.84 21.78 -0.29
C LYS A 223 -13.81 22.90 -0.31
N SER A 224 -12.61 22.69 -0.84
CA SER A 224 -11.49 23.63 -0.77
C SER A 224 -11.01 24.21 -2.11
N LYS A 225 -11.37 23.63 -3.27
CA LYS A 225 -10.92 24.14 -4.60
C LYS A 225 -11.95 23.83 -5.66
N THR A 226 -12.16 24.77 -6.59
CA THR A 226 -12.88 24.55 -7.84
C THR A 226 -12.31 23.33 -8.56
N LEU A 227 -13.09 22.26 -8.63
CA LEU A 227 -12.77 21.06 -9.39
C LEU A 227 -12.69 21.43 -10.87
N HIS A 228 -11.49 21.54 -11.39
CA HIS A 228 -11.29 21.52 -12.83
C HIS A 228 -11.58 20.09 -13.33
N ARG A 229 -12.33 19.98 -14.40
CA ARG A 229 -12.75 18.72 -15.07
C ARG A 229 -11.57 17.82 -15.49
N GLU A 230 -10.35 18.31 -15.40
CA GLU A 230 -9.10 17.66 -15.82
C GLU A 230 -8.19 17.25 -14.64
N THR A 231 -8.66 17.35 -13.39
CA THR A 231 -7.84 16.92 -12.25
C THR A 231 -7.80 15.39 -12.20
N GLU A 232 -6.71 14.81 -12.66
CA GLU A 232 -6.41 13.39 -12.49
C GLU A 232 -6.33 13.06 -11.01
N LEU A 233 -7.17 12.13 -10.56
CA LEU A 233 -7.15 11.64 -9.18
C LEU A 233 -6.26 10.41 -9.07
N PRO A 234 -5.40 10.35 -8.05
CA PRO A 234 -4.65 9.12 -7.80
C PRO A 234 -5.63 8.03 -7.36
N PHE A 235 -5.86 7.06 -8.22
CA PHE A 235 -6.74 5.92 -7.93
C PHE A 235 -6.02 4.81 -7.15
N GLY A 236 -4.69 4.72 -7.31
CA GLY A 236 -3.85 3.72 -6.64
C GLY A 236 -3.98 3.67 -5.12
N PRO A 237 -4.01 4.79 -4.38
CA PRO A 237 -4.22 4.78 -2.94
C PRO A 237 -5.57 4.19 -2.53
N ALA A 238 -6.64 4.51 -3.25
CA ALA A 238 -7.98 3.97 -3.00
C ALA A 238 -8.02 2.47 -3.28
N LEU A 239 -7.39 2.04 -4.37
CA LEU A 239 -7.28 0.63 -4.76
C LEU A 239 -6.44 -0.17 -3.75
N ALA A 240 -5.30 0.36 -3.32
CA ALA A 240 -4.45 -0.27 -2.32
C ALA A 240 -5.17 -0.43 -0.96
N LEU A 241 -5.90 0.60 -0.53
CA LEU A 241 -6.71 0.55 0.69
C LEU A 241 -7.82 -0.49 0.59
N ALA A 242 -8.52 -0.54 -0.54
CA ALA A 242 -9.58 -1.51 -0.80
C ALA A 242 -9.06 -2.95 -0.80
N ILE A 243 -7.91 -3.20 -1.46
CA ILE A 243 -7.26 -4.50 -1.52
C ILE A 243 -6.87 -4.97 -0.12
N TYR A 244 -6.15 -4.14 0.65
CA TYR A 244 -5.70 -4.52 1.99
C TYR A 244 -6.87 -4.66 2.95
N GLY A 245 -7.80 -3.71 2.94
CA GLY A 245 -8.98 -3.74 3.80
C GLY A 245 -9.85 -4.98 3.58
N LEU A 246 -10.05 -5.36 2.32
CA LEU A 246 -10.81 -6.58 1.98
C LEU A 246 -10.07 -7.85 2.42
N TRP A 247 -8.74 -7.92 2.24
CA TRP A 247 -7.91 -9.03 2.71
C TRP A 247 -8.08 -9.26 4.22
N ILE A 248 -7.93 -8.19 5.01
CA ILE A 248 -8.10 -8.22 6.47
C ILE A 248 -9.54 -8.61 6.85
N TRP A 249 -10.54 -8.07 6.17
CA TRP A 249 -11.95 -8.35 6.44
C TRP A 249 -12.32 -9.81 6.17
N ILE A 250 -11.86 -10.39 5.05
CA ILE A 250 -12.08 -11.79 4.69
C ILE A 250 -11.45 -12.70 5.75
N ALA A 251 -10.20 -12.43 6.12
CA ALA A 251 -9.49 -13.21 7.11
C ALA A 251 -10.14 -13.15 8.51
N ALA A 252 -10.55 -11.96 8.95
CA ALA A 252 -11.20 -11.77 10.26
C ALA A 252 -12.54 -12.52 10.38
N ARG A 253 -13.23 -12.74 9.26
CA ARG A 253 -14.50 -13.49 9.24
C ARG A 253 -14.34 -15.00 9.08
N GLY A 254 -13.12 -15.49 8.85
CA GLY A 254 -12.89 -16.90 8.54
C GLY A 254 -13.65 -17.37 7.29
N THR A 255 -14.06 -16.44 6.42
CA THR A 255 -14.83 -16.74 5.23
C THR A 255 -13.89 -17.30 4.16
N ASN A 256 -14.13 -18.55 3.74
CA ASN A 256 -13.45 -19.18 2.61
C ASN A 256 -13.90 -18.57 1.26
N PHE A 257 -13.96 -17.24 1.17
CA PHE A 257 -14.31 -16.52 -0.07
C PHE A 257 -13.32 -16.83 -1.22
N ILE A 258 -12.18 -17.43 -0.86
CA ILE A 258 -11.10 -17.82 -1.76
C ILE A 258 -11.44 -19.08 -2.56
N LEU A 259 -12.43 -19.88 -2.11
CA LEU A 259 -12.78 -21.16 -2.72
C LEU A 259 -14.14 -21.17 -3.45
N LEU A 260 -14.85 -20.06 -3.50
CA LEU A 260 -16.04 -19.90 -4.35
C LEU A 260 -15.64 -19.41 -5.72
#